data_434ca723de184a728a88f1e0764a06bc
#
_entry.id   434ca723de184a728a88f1e0764a06bc
#
_cell.length_a   1.000
_cell.length_b   1.000
_cell.length_c   1.000
_cell.angle_alpha   90.00
_cell.angle_beta   90.00
_cell.angle_gamma   90.00
#
_symmetry.space_group_name_H-M   'P 1'
#
loop_
_entity.id
_entity.type
_entity.pdbx_description
1 polymer ?
#
loop_
_entity_poly.entity_id
_entity_poly.type
_entity_poly.pdbx_seq_one_letter_code
_entity_poly.pdbx_strand_id
1 'polypeptide(L)'
;MATQFATIESINQCDDDMFASPQTVECALSRVGYITNSVTAHTIFYASTLKRPILQEGPAGAGKTELAVALSRASGMPLIRLQCYDGITDKQAIGDYNRAMQELYVLMNKDANRNWRVVREEIMSREFFMSGPLLQAIEAPQRAILLIDEVDKIPHAFEALLLEVLSVWQLSIPGMGTIAATTIPFTILTSNAEREIGDPLRRRSLYLLLDHPTALQQAHIVSLKSPKLSPRTHAFIAAFAQALRAFNLEKPPSISEMNDLAQAMDMMGWPVLVPEVSELVYPLLVKRTKDLGKMRTKEQFAAILGSAFKYLIEMAPGIWPTLVKETPSLDVFTQVLDQPPVTITPPVELEEIEGHEPHSFLAPAPAEIGDGLEQQPHTLEVVNAK
;
A
#
# COMPACT_ATOMS: atom_id res chain seq x y z
N MET A 1 -13.70 2.77 -24.75
CA MET A 1 -13.99 1.35 -24.53
C MET A 1 -14.72 1.26 -23.21
N ALA A 2 -16.00 0.90 -23.21
CA ALA A 2 -16.82 0.79 -22.01
C ALA A 2 -16.30 -0.38 -21.19
N THR A 3 -15.81 -0.10 -19.98
CA THR A 3 -15.49 -1.12 -18.97
C THR A 3 -16.84 -1.75 -18.57
N GLN A 4 -17.11 -2.96 -19.05
CA GLN A 4 -18.26 -3.73 -18.62
C GLN A 4 -18.06 -4.09 -17.14
N PHE A 5 -18.80 -3.42 -16.27
CA PHE A 5 -18.99 -3.91 -14.90
C PHE A 5 -19.81 -5.20 -14.99
N ALA A 6 -19.38 -6.22 -14.25
CA ALA A 6 -20.09 -7.48 -14.19
C ALA A 6 -21.57 -7.23 -13.85
N THR A 7 -22.46 -7.73 -14.70
CA THR A 7 -23.90 -7.65 -14.52
C THR A 7 -24.30 -8.51 -13.32
N ILE A 8 -25.37 -8.14 -12.62
CA ILE A 8 -25.91 -8.85 -11.43
C ILE A 8 -26.13 -10.35 -11.69
N GLU A 9 -26.35 -10.76 -12.95
CA GLU A 9 -26.50 -12.17 -13.35
C GLU A 9 -25.17 -12.98 -13.29
N SER A 10 -24.01 -12.33 -13.45
CA SER A 10 -22.71 -13.00 -13.34
C SER A 10 -22.25 -13.24 -11.88
N ILE A 11 -22.89 -12.56 -10.93
CA ILE A 11 -22.60 -12.65 -9.50
C ILE A 11 -23.03 -13.99 -8.89
N ASN A 12 -24.00 -14.66 -9.49
CA ASN A 12 -24.59 -15.92 -8.98
C ASN A 12 -23.84 -17.19 -9.40
N GLN A 13 -22.81 -17.10 -10.25
CA GLN A 13 -22.06 -18.24 -10.78
C GLN A 13 -20.60 -18.30 -10.29
N CYS A 14 -20.26 -17.69 -9.16
CA CYS A 14 -18.91 -17.82 -8.63
C CYS A 14 -18.74 -19.19 -7.97
N ASP A 15 -17.83 -20.00 -8.51
CA ASP A 15 -17.40 -21.27 -7.94
C ASP A 15 -16.83 -21.09 -6.53
N ASP A 16 -16.82 -22.17 -5.74
CA ASP A 16 -16.33 -22.19 -4.35
C ASP A 16 -14.85 -21.80 -4.21
N ASP A 17 -14.03 -21.98 -5.27
CA ASP A 17 -12.64 -21.54 -5.28
C ASP A 17 -12.48 -20.19 -5.98
N MET A 18 -12.28 -19.12 -5.18
CA MET A 18 -12.06 -17.78 -5.73
C MET A 18 -10.80 -17.66 -6.58
N PHE A 19 -9.85 -18.56 -6.47
CA PHE A 19 -8.59 -18.54 -7.24
C PHE A 19 -8.63 -19.43 -8.49
N ALA A 20 -9.79 -19.95 -8.88
CA ALA A 20 -9.92 -20.81 -10.07
C ALA A 20 -9.67 -20.07 -11.39
N SER A 21 -10.00 -18.79 -11.47
CA SER A 21 -9.79 -17.94 -12.63
C SER A 21 -9.71 -16.45 -12.27
N PRO A 22 -9.18 -15.57 -13.16
CA PRO A 22 -9.25 -14.12 -12.91
C PRO A 22 -10.68 -13.59 -12.74
N GLN A 23 -11.65 -14.18 -13.44
CA GLN A 23 -13.06 -13.79 -13.36
C GLN A 23 -13.67 -14.14 -12.01
N THR A 24 -13.34 -15.31 -11.44
CA THR A 24 -13.78 -15.69 -10.10
C THR A 24 -13.17 -14.79 -9.03
N VAL A 25 -11.90 -14.37 -9.18
CA VAL A 25 -11.26 -13.37 -8.31
C VAL A 25 -12.00 -12.04 -8.35
N GLU A 26 -12.29 -11.52 -9.54
CA GLU A 26 -13.00 -10.24 -9.72
C GLU A 26 -14.40 -10.30 -9.10
N CYS A 27 -15.13 -11.38 -9.35
CA CYS A 27 -16.45 -11.62 -8.77
C CYS A 27 -16.40 -11.69 -7.23
N ALA A 28 -15.48 -12.47 -6.66
CA ALA A 28 -15.36 -12.63 -5.22
C ALA A 28 -15.00 -11.32 -4.50
N LEU A 29 -14.09 -10.51 -5.08
CA LEU A 29 -13.74 -9.20 -4.56
C LEU A 29 -14.91 -8.20 -4.64
N SER A 30 -15.67 -8.22 -5.74
CA SER A 30 -16.85 -7.38 -5.89
C SER A 30 -17.92 -7.68 -4.85
N ARG A 31 -18.12 -8.95 -4.47
CA ARG A 31 -19.06 -9.36 -3.40
C ARG A 31 -18.75 -8.73 -2.05
N VAL A 32 -17.48 -8.55 -1.74
CA VAL A 32 -17.03 -7.92 -0.48
C VAL A 32 -16.85 -6.39 -0.61
N GLY A 33 -17.26 -5.81 -1.74
CA GLY A 33 -17.21 -4.36 -1.97
C GLY A 33 -15.83 -3.83 -2.33
N TYR A 34 -14.91 -4.68 -2.80
CA TYR A 34 -13.61 -4.24 -3.31
C TYR A 34 -13.66 -4.11 -4.83
N ILE A 35 -13.42 -2.89 -5.32
CA ILE A 35 -13.42 -2.59 -6.75
C ILE A 35 -12.04 -2.90 -7.32
N THR A 36 -11.98 -3.87 -8.20
CA THR A 36 -10.74 -4.28 -8.86
C THR A 36 -10.80 -4.06 -10.37
N ASN A 37 -9.65 -4.16 -11.03
CA ASN A 37 -9.53 -4.17 -12.48
C ASN A 37 -8.98 -5.51 -12.96
N SER A 38 -9.05 -5.75 -14.25
CA SER A 38 -8.57 -6.99 -14.86
C SER A 38 -7.10 -7.30 -14.57
N VAL A 39 -6.22 -6.29 -14.53
CA VAL A 39 -4.79 -6.47 -14.22
C VAL A 39 -4.61 -7.00 -12.81
N THR A 40 -5.30 -6.39 -11.84
CA THR A 40 -5.26 -6.81 -10.43
C THR A 40 -5.81 -8.24 -10.28
N ALA A 41 -6.94 -8.56 -10.91
CA ALA A 41 -7.55 -9.90 -10.85
C ALA A 41 -6.61 -10.97 -11.43
N HIS A 42 -5.99 -10.72 -12.59
CA HIS A 42 -5.01 -11.62 -13.17
C HIS A 42 -3.76 -11.77 -12.30
N THR A 43 -3.26 -10.68 -11.72
CA THR A 43 -2.09 -10.72 -10.83
C THR A 43 -2.35 -11.59 -9.60
N ILE A 44 -3.54 -11.47 -9.00
CA ILE A 44 -3.97 -12.30 -7.86
C ILE A 44 -4.05 -13.78 -8.27
N PHE A 45 -4.67 -14.07 -9.41
CA PHE A 45 -4.74 -15.43 -9.94
C PHE A 45 -3.34 -16.01 -10.18
N TYR A 46 -2.43 -15.27 -10.83
CA TYR A 46 -1.05 -15.71 -11.04
C TYR A 46 -0.29 -15.91 -9.72
N ALA A 47 -0.45 -15.00 -8.77
CA ALA A 47 0.18 -15.11 -7.46
C ALA A 47 -0.25 -16.39 -6.72
N SER A 48 -1.53 -16.71 -6.77
CA SER A 48 -2.07 -17.94 -6.17
C SER A 48 -1.53 -19.20 -6.86
N THR A 49 -1.54 -19.24 -8.20
CA THR A 49 -1.13 -20.38 -9.00
C THR A 49 0.38 -20.62 -8.93
N LEU A 50 1.17 -19.55 -9.07
CA LEU A 50 2.63 -19.61 -9.07
C LEU A 50 3.22 -19.63 -7.67
N LYS A 51 2.40 -19.46 -6.63
CA LYS A 51 2.83 -19.37 -5.21
C LYS A 51 3.89 -18.29 -5.00
N ARG A 52 3.75 -17.17 -5.68
CA ARG A 52 4.65 -16.02 -5.61
C ARG A 52 3.99 -14.86 -4.85
N PRO A 53 4.75 -14.11 -4.04
CA PRO A 53 4.22 -12.92 -3.41
C PRO A 53 3.87 -11.84 -4.43
N ILE A 54 2.92 -10.97 -4.11
CA ILE A 54 2.63 -9.74 -4.84
C ILE A 54 3.38 -8.60 -4.15
N LEU A 55 4.17 -7.83 -4.89
CA LEU A 55 4.68 -6.54 -4.46
C LEU A 55 3.76 -5.45 -5.01
N GLN A 56 3.03 -4.82 -4.12
CA GLN A 56 2.05 -3.80 -4.42
C GLN A 56 2.61 -2.43 -4.08
N GLU A 57 2.94 -1.65 -5.09
CA GLU A 57 3.41 -0.27 -4.94
C GLU A 57 2.33 0.74 -5.33
N GLY A 58 2.38 1.92 -4.75
CA GLY A 58 1.47 3.01 -5.08
C GLY A 58 1.45 4.09 -4.00
N PRO A 59 0.79 5.22 -4.26
CA PRO A 59 0.73 6.32 -3.33
C PRO A 59 0.03 5.93 -2.02
N ALA A 60 0.32 6.67 -0.94
CA ALA A 60 -0.37 6.48 0.32
C ALA A 60 -1.89 6.67 0.15
N GLY A 61 -2.68 5.78 0.75
CA GLY A 61 -4.14 5.85 0.64
C GLY A 61 -4.74 5.34 -0.68
N ALA A 62 -3.98 4.68 -1.55
CA ALA A 62 -4.49 4.04 -2.77
C ALA A 62 -5.25 2.72 -2.51
N GLY A 63 -5.38 2.27 -1.25
CA GLY A 63 -6.12 1.05 -0.90
C GLY A 63 -5.25 -0.22 -0.89
N LYS A 64 -3.93 -0.10 -0.79
CA LYS A 64 -3.00 -1.26 -0.78
C LYS A 64 -3.33 -2.29 0.30
N THR A 65 -3.42 -1.86 1.53
CA THR A 65 -3.76 -2.72 2.67
C THR A 65 -5.18 -3.30 2.57
N GLU A 66 -6.12 -2.54 1.97
CA GLU A 66 -7.52 -2.97 1.80
C GLU A 66 -7.64 -4.18 0.86
N LEU A 67 -6.74 -4.35 -0.12
CA LEU A 67 -6.74 -5.55 -0.97
C LEU A 67 -6.55 -6.83 -0.15
N ALA A 68 -5.60 -6.85 0.80
CA ALA A 68 -5.37 -8.01 1.65
C ALA A 68 -6.60 -8.32 2.55
N VAL A 69 -7.22 -7.27 3.09
CA VAL A 69 -8.45 -7.38 3.88
C VAL A 69 -9.61 -7.91 3.03
N ALA A 70 -9.78 -7.40 1.81
CA ALA A 70 -10.81 -7.84 0.89
C ALA A 70 -10.63 -9.30 0.48
N LEU A 71 -9.39 -9.71 0.19
CA LEU A 71 -9.05 -11.11 -0.11
C LEU A 71 -9.36 -12.03 1.07
N SER A 72 -9.03 -11.61 2.29
CA SER A 72 -9.37 -12.38 3.50
C SER A 72 -10.89 -12.57 3.66
N ARG A 73 -11.66 -11.49 3.47
CA ARG A 73 -13.12 -11.54 3.53
C ARG A 73 -13.73 -12.41 2.43
N ALA A 74 -13.20 -12.29 1.21
CA ALA A 74 -13.71 -13.01 0.06
C ALA A 74 -13.40 -14.51 0.08
N SER A 75 -12.21 -14.88 0.57
CA SER A 75 -11.75 -16.28 0.63
C SER A 75 -12.06 -16.99 1.94
N GLY A 76 -12.40 -16.24 3.01
CA GLY A 76 -12.48 -16.78 4.37
C GLY A 76 -11.13 -17.14 5.00
N MET A 77 -10.01 -16.87 4.34
CA MET A 77 -8.66 -17.14 4.86
C MET A 77 -8.31 -16.16 5.99
N PRO A 78 -7.64 -16.61 7.06
CA PRO A 78 -7.17 -15.72 8.11
C PRO A 78 -6.12 -14.74 7.57
N LEU A 79 -6.25 -13.47 7.97
CA LEU A 79 -5.30 -12.42 7.66
C LEU A 79 -4.27 -12.30 8.78
N ILE A 80 -3.00 -12.51 8.43
CA ILE A 80 -1.87 -12.31 9.32
C ILE A 80 -1.09 -11.10 8.81
N ARG A 81 -0.91 -10.08 9.66
CA ARG A 81 -0.25 -8.82 9.28
C ARG A 81 1.08 -8.65 9.99
N LEU A 82 2.12 -8.42 9.21
CA LEU A 82 3.41 -7.91 9.66
C LEU A 82 3.52 -6.44 9.26
N GLN A 83 3.38 -5.53 10.23
CA GLN A 83 3.59 -4.11 10.01
C GLN A 83 5.09 -3.81 10.05
N CYS A 84 5.64 -3.34 8.95
CA CYS A 84 7.03 -2.94 8.85
C CYS A 84 7.22 -1.49 9.34
N TYR A 85 8.36 -1.24 9.97
CA TYR A 85 8.81 0.07 10.40
C TYR A 85 10.34 0.09 10.53
N ASP A 86 10.93 1.26 10.58
CA ASP A 86 12.38 1.39 10.78
C ASP A 86 12.79 0.82 12.14
N GLY A 87 13.79 -0.08 12.12
CA GLY A 87 14.24 -0.79 13.32
C GLY A 87 13.48 -2.07 13.66
N ILE A 88 12.59 -2.57 12.79
CA ILE A 88 11.98 -3.89 12.97
C ILE A 88 13.07 -4.98 13.02
N THR A 89 12.90 -5.96 13.90
CA THR A 89 13.84 -7.07 14.12
C THR A 89 13.22 -8.41 13.75
N ASP A 90 14.08 -9.40 13.54
CA ASP A 90 13.70 -10.80 13.33
C ASP A 90 12.83 -11.34 14.47
N LYS A 91 13.12 -10.96 15.73
CA LYS A 91 12.33 -11.34 16.89
C LYS A 91 10.86 -10.88 16.81
N GLN A 92 10.61 -9.71 16.26
CA GLN A 92 9.25 -9.19 16.10
C GLN A 92 8.49 -9.86 14.96
N ALA A 93 9.21 -10.28 13.93
CA ALA A 93 8.62 -10.93 12.77
C ALA A 93 8.48 -12.44 12.94
N ILE A 94 9.50 -13.10 13.47
CA ILE A 94 9.52 -14.56 13.67
C ILE A 94 8.96 -14.94 15.04
N GLY A 95 9.39 -14.22 16.09
CA GLY A 95 9.05 -14.47 17.48
C GLY A 95 10.27 -14.54 18.38
N ASP A 96 10.04 -14.65 19.66
CA ASP A 96 11.10 -14.80 20.68
C ASP A 96 10.59 -15.67 21.84
N TYR A 97 11.54 -16.21 22.60
CA TYR A 97 11.22 -16.94 23.81
C TYR A 97 10.70 -16.03 24.91
N ASN A 98 9.64 -16.45 25.59
CA ASN A 98 9.12 -15.76 26.76
C ASN A 98 10.02 -16.00 27.96
N ARG A 99 11.00 -15.11 28.14
CA ARG A 99 12.01 -15.21 29.20
C ARG A 99 11.38 -15.25 30.61
N ALA A 100 10.34 -14.47 30.85
CA ALA A 100 9.67 -14.44 32.13
C ALA A 100 9.04 -15.81 32.47
N MET A 101 8.43 -16.46 31.48
CA MET A 101 7.89 -17.82 31.66
C MET A 101 8.99 -18.86 31.84
N GLN A 102 10.10 -18.73 31.11
CA GLN A 102 11.27 -19.62 31.28
C GLN A 102 11.87 -19.46 32.70
N GLU A 103 12.05 -18.25 33.19
CA GLU A 103 12.55 -17.97 34.53
C GLU A 103 11.61 -18.52 35.60
N LEU A 104 10.30 -18.29 35.48
CA LEU A 104 9.29 -18.79 36.40
C LEU A 104 9.32 -20.32 36.42
N TYR A 105 9.39 -20.97 35.24
CA TYR A 105 9.49 -22.42 35.13
C TYR A 105 10.73 -22.99 35.85
N VAL A 106 11.87 -22.38 35.66
CA VAL A 106 13.14 -22.77 36.33
C VAL A 106 13.02 -22.59 37.85
N LEU A 107 12.42 -21.48 38.29
CA LEU A 107 12.22 -21.22 39.73
C LEU A 107 11.29 -22.24 40.41
N MET A 108 10.19 -22.60 39.75
CA MET A 108 9.23 -23.60 40.25
C MET A 108 9.82 -25.02 40.31
N ASN A 109 10.81 -25.32 39.48
CA ASN A 109 11.42 -26.65 39.38
C ASN A 109 12.81 -26.75 40.08
N LYS A 110 13.23 -25.74 40.89
CA LYS A 110 14.53 -25.71 41.56
C LYS A 110 14.79 -26.91 42.47
N ASP A 111 13.77 -27.42 43.13
CA ASP A 111 13.91 -28.51 44.12
C ASP A 111 13.81 -29.91 43.48
N ALA A 112 13.59 -29.99 42.18
CA ALA A 112 13.30 -31.23 41.47
C ALA A 112 14.55 -32.01 41.04
N ASN A 113 15.72 -31.84 41.59
CA ASN A 113 17.00 -32.54 41.25
C ASN A 113 17.09 -33.00 39.78
N ARG A 114 16.60 -32.18 38.84
CA ARG A 114 16.46 -32.49 37.43
C ARG A 114 17.76 -32.22 36.67
N ASN A 115 18.02 -33.08 35.68
CA ASN A 115 19.18 -32.87 34.81
C ASN A 115 19.02 -31.56 34.01
N TRP A 116 20.02 -30.69 34.08
CA TRP A 116 20.03 -29.41 33.34
C TRP A 116 19.75 -29.58 31.82
N ARG A 117 20.23 -30.67 31.21
CA ARG A 117 19.97 -30.92 29.79
C ARG A 117 18.46 -31.02 29.51
N VAL A 118 17.71 -31.72 30.37
CA VAL A 118 16.25 -31.87 30.23
C VAL A 118 15.55 -30.53 30.44
N VAL A 119 15.93 -29.80 31.51
CA VAL A 119 15.36 -28.45 31.77
C VAL A 119 15.60 -27.49 30.61
N ARG A 120 16.83 -27.52 30.04
CA ARG A 120 17.16 -26.71 28.86
C ARG A 120 16.29 -27.06 27.65
N GLU A 121 16.10 -28.31 27.36
CA GLU A 121 15.24 -28.77 26.25
C GLU A 121 13.80 -28.33 26.45
N GLU A 122 13.29 -28.42 27.66
CA GLU A 122 11.93 -27.97 28.01
C GLU A 122 11.74 -26.47 27.83
N ILE A 123 12.62 -25.62 28.40
CA ILE A 123 12.53 -24.15 28.30
C ILE A 123 12.77 -23.62 26.88
N MET A 124 13.44 -24.41 26.02
CA MET A 124 13.64 -24.09 24.61
C MET A 124 12.56 -24.74 23.71
N SER A 125 11.53 -25.29 24.29
CA SER A 125 10.42 -25.89 23.54
C SER A 125 9.46 -24.85 22.96
N ARG A 126 8.55 -25.33 22.09
CA ARG A 126 7.52 -24.51 21.45
C ARG A 126 6.59 -23.80 22.45
N GLU A 127 6.39 -24.39 23.64
CA GLU A 127 5.53 -23.84 24.67
C GLU A 127 5.98 -22.48 25.20
N PHE A 128 7.28 -22.26 25.26
CA PHE A 128 7.86 -20.99 25.71
C PHE A 128 8.12 -19.97 24.59
N PHE A 129 7.81 -20.34 23.33
CA PHE A 129 8.08 -19.47 22.19
C PHE A 129 6.82 -18.73 21.74
N MET A 130 6.88 -17.39 21.75
CA MET A 130 5.82 -16.53 21.24
C MET A 130 6.03 -16.30 19.75
N SER A 131 5.15 -16.85 18.92
CA SER A 131 5.22 -16.69 17.45
C SER A 131 4.92 -15.28 17.01
N GLY A 132 5.84 -14.71 16.21
CA GLY A 132 5.60 -13.52 15.41
C GLY A 132 4.81 -13.84 14.13
N PRO A 133 4.41 -12.80 13.37
CA PRO A 133 3.53 -12.97 12.20
C PRO A 133 4.06 -13.90 11.10
N LEU A 134 5.38 -13.90 10.83
CA LEU A 134 5.95 -14.80 9.83
C LEU A 134 5.81 -16.27 10.24
N LEU A 135 6.13 -16.58 11.50
CA LEU A 135 6.00 -17.94 12.00
C LEU A 135 4.53 -18.36 12.08
N GLN A 136 3.63 -17.47 12.52
CA GLN A 136 2.19 -17.75 12.51
C GLN A 136 1.67 -18.10 11.11
N ALA A 137 2.15 -17.41 10.08
CA ALA A 137 1.77 -17.68 8.70
C ALA A 137 2.31 -19.03 8.18
N ILE A 138 3.51 -19.44 8.62
CA ILE A 138 4.12 -20.73 8.27
C ILE A 138 3.43 -21.88 9.00
N GLU A 139 3.12 -21.72 10.30
CA GLU A 139 2.45 -22.73 11.12
C GLU A 139 0.93 -22.79 10.90
N ALA A 140 0.36 -21.89 10.10
CA ALA A 140 -1.08 -21.84 9.88
C ALA A 140 -1.63 -23.20 9.38
N PRO A 141 -2.64 -23.77 10.04
CA PRO A 141 -3.17 -25.09 9.69
C PRO A 141 -3.89 -25.09 8.34
N GLN A 142 -4.35 -23.92 7.91
CA GLN A 142 -4.95 -23.67 6.60
C GLN A 142 -4.23 -22.50 5.92
N ARG A 143 -4.41 -22.40 4.61
CA ARG A 143 -3.81 -21.30 3.85
C ARG A 143 -4.23 -19.94 4.44
N ALA A 144 -3.25 -19.11 4.77
CA ALA A 144 -3.47 -17.77 5.31
C ALA A 144 -3.09 -16.71 4.27
N ILE A 145 -3.60 -15.50 4.46
CA ILE A 145 -3.11 -14.32 3.77
C ILE A 145 -2.07 -13.66 4.68
N LEU A 146 -0.83 -13.56 4.18
CA LEU A 146 0.25 -12.85 4.86
C LEU A 146 0.42 -11.48 4.23
N LEU A 147 0.09 -10.44 4.98
CA LEU A 147 0.31 -9.06 4.61
C LEU A 147 1.59 -8.54 5.26
N ILE A 148 2.60 -8.21 4.46
CA ILE A 148 3.82 -7.53 4.89
C ILE A 148 3.67 -6.06 4.48
N ASP A 149 3.26 -5.23 5.44
CA ASP A 149 2.81 -3.86 5.16
C ASP A 149 3.95 -2.85 5.33
N GLU A 150 4.10 -1.91 4.38
CA GLU A 150 5.13 -0.87 4.34
C GLU A 150 6.57 -1.43 4.28
N VAL A 151 6.80 -2.39 3.39
CA VAL A 151 8.09 -3.08 3.24
C VAL A 151 9.25 -2.13 2.83
N ASP A 152 8.95 -0.96 2.30
CA ASP A 152 9.92 0.09 2.01
C ASP A 152 10.55 0.75 3.26
N LYS A 153 10.04 0.46 4.46
CA LYS A 153 10.58 0.96 5.73
C LYS A 153 11.57 0.02 6.43
N ILE A 154 11.73 -1.20 5.93
CA ILE A 154 12.62 -2.18 6.57
C ILE A 154 14.09 -1.95 6.21
N PRO A 155 15.03 -2.26 7.11
CA PRO A 155 16.46 -2.25 6.78
C PRO A 155 16.82 -3.39 5.81
N HIS A 156 17.89 -3.23 5.03
CA HIS A 156 18.35 -4.25 4.07
C HIS A 156 18.61 -5.63 4.68
N ALA A 157 19.09 -5.68 5.94
CA ALA A 157 19.28 -6.95 6.65
C ALA A 157 17.96 -7.73 6.80
N PHE A 158 16.87 -7.03 7.04
CA PHE A 158 15.55 -7.64 7.16
C PHE A 158 14.98 -8.08 5.79
N GLU A 159 15.34 -7.38 4.70
CA GLU A 159 15.00 -7.86 3.35
C GLU A 159 15.63 -9.24 3.07
N ALA A 160 16.86 -9.48 3.53
CA ALA A 160 17.51 -10.79 3.38
C ALA A 160 16.74 -11.90 4.11
N LEU A 161 16.25 -11.63 5.32
CA LEU A 161 15.37 -12.54 6.05
C LEU A 161 14.10 -12.85 5.27
N LEU A 162 13.42 -11.81 4.75
CA LEU A 162 12.22 -12.00 3.94
C LEU A 162 12.49 -12.82 2.69
N LEU A 163 13.64 -12.59 2.04
CA LEU A 163 14.06 -13.38 0.87
C LEU A 163 14.23 -14.85 1.19
N GLU A 164 14.84 -15.19 2.33
CA GLU A 164 14.99 -16.56 2.78
C GLU A 164 13.60 -17.19 3.01
N VAL A 165 12.78 -16.57 3.83
CA VAL A 165 11.45 -17.09 4.18
C VAL A 165 10.56 -17.26 2.94
N LEU A 166 10.45 -16.23 2.11
CA LEU A 166 9.58 -16.24 0.92
C LEU A 166 10.07 -17.16 -0.20
N SER A 167 11.31 -17.66 -0.12
CA SER A 167 11.88 -18.58 -1.11
C SER A 167 11.53 -20.02 -0.84
N VAL A 168 11.63 -20.43 0.40
CA VAL A 168 11.55 -21.85 0.81
C VAL A 168 10.42 -22.12 1.80
N TRP A 169 9.76 -21.06 2.27
CA TRP A 169 8.65 -21.13 3.22
C TRP A 169 8.97 -21.94 4.46
N GLN A 170 10.15 -21.70 5.01
CA GLN A 170 10.63 -22.31 6.23
C GLN A 170 11.42 -21.32 7.09
N LEU A 171 11.47 -21.58 8.38
CA LEU A 171 12.21 -20.79 9.36
C LEU A 171 13.03 -21.72 10.26
N SER A 172 14.29 -21.39 10.52
CA SER A 172 15.12 -22.09 11.47
C SER A 172 15.16 -21.33 12.80
N ILE A 173 14.64 -21.96 13.85
CA ILE A 173 14.54 -21.34 15.17
C ILE A 173 15.48 -22.09 16.14
N PRO A 174 16.38 -21.35 16.82
CA PRO A 174 17.28 -21.96 17.80
C PRO A 174 16.49 -22.74 18.87
N GLY A 175 16.83 -23.99 19.08
CA GLY A 175 16.15 -24.89 20.04
C GLY A 175 14.97 -25.67 19.47
N MET A 176 14.32 -25.21 18.39
CA MET A 176 13.19 -25.91 17.76
C MET A 176 13.53 -26.50 16.39
N GLY A 177 14.70 -26.13 15.80
CA GLY A 177 15.06 -26.59 14.46
C GLY A 177 14.35 -25.81 13.35
N THR A 178 14.19 -26.47 12.19
CA THR A 178 13.58 -25.87 11.01
C THR A 178 12.10 -26.23 10.95
N ILE A 179 11.26 -25.19 10.89
CA ILE A 179 9.81 -25.28 10.73
C ILE A 179 9.47 -24.92 9.30
N ALA A 180 8.87 -25.85 8.56
CA ALA A 180 8.43 -25.63 7.18
C ALA A 180 6.92 -25.40 7.13
N ALA A 181 6.48 -24.58 6.17
CA ALA A 181 5.06 -24.30 5.99
C ALA A 181 4.29 -25.55 5.54
N THR A 182 3.21 -25.85 6.23
CA THR A 182 2.26 -26.89 5.83
C THR A 182 1.50 -26.47 4.58
N THR A 183 1.11 -25.19 4.53
CA THR A 183 0.45 -24.56 3.38
C THR A 183 1.15 -23.25 3.08
N ILE A 184 1.45 -22.98 1.79
CA ILE A 184 2.10 -21.74 1.39
C ILE A 184 1.10 -20.59 1.51
N PRO A 185 1.38 -19.55 2.33
CA PRO A 185 0.51 -18.40 2.49
C PRO A 185 0.35 -17.62 1.17
N PHE A 186 -0.81 -17.01 0.97
CA PHE A 186 -0.97 -15.99 -0.06
C PHE A 186 -0.36 -14.68 0.45
N THR A 187 0.74 -14.24 -0.17
CA THR A 187 1.54 -13.15 0.40
C THR A 187 1.43 -11.88 -0.42
N ILE A 188 1.19 -10.78 0.28
CA ILE A 188 1.17 -9.42 -0.27
C ILE A 188 2.17 -8.57 0.49
N LEU A 189 3.08 -7.92 -0.24
CA LEU A 189 3.97 -6.88 0.26
C LEU A 189 3.43 -5.55 -0.22
N THR A 190 3.31 -4.55 0.66
CA THR A 190 2.92 -3.20 0.27
C THR A 190 4.09 -2.24 0.42
N SER A 191 4.17 -1.26 -0.48
CA SER A 191 5.19 -0.21 -0.48
C SER A 191 4.57 1.12 -0.90
N ASN A 192 5.00 2.22 -0.25
CA ASN A 192 4.69 3.58 -0.68
C ASN A 192 5.77 4.13 -1.63
N ALA A 193 6.77 3.31 -1.97
CA ALA A 193 7.93 3.68 -2.78
C ALA A 193 8.75 4.85 -2.16
N GLU A 194 8.73 4.99 -0.81
CA GLU A 194 9.57 5.98 -0.11
C GLU A 194 11.06 5.60 -0.17
N ARG A 195 11.35 4.31 -0.25
CA ARG A 195 12.66 3.74 -0.50
C ARG A 195 12.57 2.64 -1.55
N GLU A 196 13.58 2.53 -2.38
CA GLU A 196 13.69 1.44 -3.36
C GLU A 196 13.91 0.10 -2.65
N ILE A 197 13.07 -0.88 -3.01
CA ILE A 197 13.18 -2.26 -2.53
C ILE A 197 14.24 -2.99 -3.35
N GLY A 198 15.05 -3.80 -2.68
CA GLY A 198 16.13 -4.54 -3.33
C GLY A 198 15.67 -5.43 -4.48
N ASP A 199 16.44 -5.42 -5.57
CA ASP A 199 16.20 -6.25 -6.77
C ASP A 199 15.88 -7.72 -6.49
N PRO A 200 16.54 -8.42 -5.53
CA PRO A 200 16.21 -9.81 -5.26
C PRO A 200 14.77 -10.04 -4.81
N LEU A 201 14.22 -9.14 -3.98
CA LEU A 201 12.84 -9.24 -3.50
C LEU A 201 11.85 -8.88 -4.62
N ARG A 202 12.16 -7.84 -5.42
CA ARG A 202 11.37 -7.46 -6.62
C ARG A 202 11.28 -8.62 -7.62
N ARG A 203 12.38 -9.28 -7.95
CA ARG A 203 12.40 -10.40 -8.91
C ARG A 203 11.62 -11.63 -8.46
N ARG A 204 11.46 -11.83 -7.16
CA ARG A 204 10.67 -12.93 -6.60
C ARG A 204 9.19 -12.62 -6.50
N SER A 205 8.83 -11.36 -6.54
CA SER A 205 7.44 -10.91 -6.45
C SER A 205 6.82 -10.70 -7.84
N LEU A 206 5.51 -10.77 -7.90
CA LEU A 206 4.73 -10.22 -9.01
C LEU A 206 4.47 -8.75 -8.70
N TYR A 207 4.77 -7.87 -9.64
CA TYR A 207 4.64 -6.44 -9.45
C TYR A 207 3.23 -5.96 -9.77
N LEU A 208 2.62 -5.22 -8.87
CA LEU A 208 1.31 -4.59 -9.03
C LEU A 208 1.39 -3.12 -8.64
N LEU A 209 1.28 -2.23 -9.64
CA LEU A 209 1.13 -0.80 -9.38
C LEU A 209 -0.33 -0.47 -9.12
N LEU A 210 -0.60 0.17 -7.99
CA LEU A 210 -1.90 0.74 -7.66
C LEU A 210 -1.85 2.25 -7.76
N ASP A 211 -2.60 2.79 -8.70
CA ASP A 211 -2.85 4.22 -8.81
C ASP A 211 -4.05 4.66 -7.96
N HIS A 212 -4.24 5.96 -7.85
CA HIS A 212 -5.48 6.49 -7.31
C HIS A 212 -6.67 6.03 -8.18
N PRO A 213 -7.83 5.74 -7.56
CA PRO A 213 -9.00 5.32 -8.31
C PRO A 213 -9.44 6.43 -9.27
N THR A 214 -9.97 6.02 -10.42
CA THR A 214 -10.68 6.93 -11.33
C THR A 214 -11.89 7.55 -10.63
N ALA A 215 -12.43 8.64 -11.18
CA ALA A 215 -13.61 9.28 -10.60
C ALA A 215 -14.82 8.33 -10.49
N LEU A 216 -15.04 7.47 -11.50
CA LEU A 216 -16.10 6.45 -11.46
C LEU A 216 -15.88 5.40 -10.36
N GLN A 217 -14.65 4.90 -10.24
CA GLN A 217 -14.30 3.98 -9.15
C GLN A 217 -14.44 4.64 -7.78
N GLN A 218 -14.04 5.91 -7.64
CA GLN A 218 -14.19 6.68 -6.41
C GLN A 218 -15.67 6.83 -6.03
N ALA A 219 -16.54 7.20 -6.98
CA ALA A 219 -17.97 7.31 -6.75
C ALA A 219 -18.58 5.99 -6.28
N HIS A 220 -18.16 4.88 -6.90
CA HIS A 220 -18.62 3.55 -6.51
C HIS A 220 -18.10 3.16 -5.11
N ILE A 221 -16.81 3.43 -4.78
CA ILE A 221 -16.26 3.19 -3.43
C ILE A 221 -17.08 3.96 -2.39
N VAL A 222 -17.37 5.23 -2.64
CA VAL A 222 -18.16 6.07 -1.73
C VAL A 222 -19.58 5.54 -1.59
N SER A 223 -20.22 5.07 -2.68
CA SER A 223 -21.57 4.51 -2.64
C SER A 223 -21.66 3.24 -1.77
N LEU A 224 -20.63 2.40 -1.78
CA LEU A 224 -20.55 1.21 -0.93
C LEU A 224 -20.34 1.54 0.55
N LYS A 225 -19.57 2.60 0.84
CA LYS A 225 -19.26 3.02 2.24
C LYS A 225 -20.32 3.93 2.85
N SER A 226 -21.03 4.72 2.03
CA SER A 226 -22.05 5.67 2.45
C SER A 226 -23.33 5.52 1.60
N PRO A 227 -24.05 4.39 1.72
CA PRO A 227 -25.19 4.06 0.85
C PRO A 227 -26.42 4.95 1.04
N LYS A 228 -26.47 5.73 2.11
CA LYS A 228 -27.58 6.68 2.38
C LYS A 228 -27.49 7.94 1.53
N LEU A 229 -26.31 8.31 1.08
CA LEU A 229 -26.14 9.48 0.23
C LEU A 229 -26.74 9.24 -1.16
N SER A 230 -27.16 10.32 -1.79
CA SER A 230 -27.71 10.24 -3.15
C SER A 230 -26.63 9.90 -4.17
N PRO A 231 -26.96 9.26 -5.31
CA PRO A 231 -26.00 9.02 -6.39
C PRO A 231 -25.33 10.30 -6.90
N ARG A 232 -25.99 11.44 -6.81
CA ARG A 232 -25.45 12.76 -7.17
C ARG A 232 -24.36 13.19 -6.19
N THR A 233 -24.59 13.00 -4.90
CA THR A 233 -23.59 13.28 -3.86
C THR A 233 -22.37 12.38 -4.01
N HIS A 234 -22.54 11.10 -4.34
CA HIS A 234 -21.42 10.19 -4.64
C HIS A 234 -20.59 10.70 -5.83
N ALA A 235 -21.24 11.11 -6.92
CA ALA A 235 -20.57 11.67 -8.09
C ALA A 235 -19.86 13.00 -7.76
N PHE A 236 -20.49 13.86 -6.95
CA PHE A 236 -19.88 15.11 -6.48
C PHE A 236 -18.60 14.84 -5.65
N ILE A 237 -18.66 13.93 -4.69
CA ILE A 237 -17.48 13.58 -3.85
C ILE A 237 -16.33 13.06 -4.71
N ALA A 238 -16.63 12.24 -5.72
CA ALA A 238 -15.63 11.74 -6.66
C ALA A 238 -15.00 12.84 -7.52
N ALA A 239 -15.81 13.75 -8.03
CA ALA A 239 -15.36 14.93 -8.78
C ALA A 239 -14.52 15.88 -7.90
N PHE A 240 -14.93 16.06 -6.65
CA PHE A 240 -14.22 16.87 -5.67
C PHE A 240 -12.86 16.25 -5.31
N ALA A 241 -12.80 14.93 -5.13
CA ALA A 241 -11.54 14.22 -4.93
C ALA A 241 -10.56 14.43 -6.11
N GLN A 242 -11.07 14.41 -7.32
CA GLN A 242 -10.25 14.66 -8.51
C GLN A 242 -9.78 16.11 -8.59
N ALA A 243 -10.63 17.08 -8.26
CA ALA A 243 -10.24 18.48 -8.17
C ALA A 243 -9.16 18.71 -7.13
N LEU A 244 -9.26 18.08 -5.95
CA LEU A 244 -8.25 18.18 -4.90
C LEU A 244 -6.90 17.56 -5.32
N ARG A 245 -6.89 16.47 -6.07
CA ARG A 245 -5.65 15.85 -6.59
C ARG A 245 -4.99 16.73 -7.66
N ALA A 246 -5.78 17.43 -8.47
CA ALA A 246 -5.29 18.38 -9.45
C ALA A 246 -4.84 19.73 -8.83
N PHE A 247 -5.27 20.02 -7.61
CA PHE A 247 -5.02 21.26 -6.91
C PHE A 247 -3.71 21.17 -6.11
N ASN A 248 -2.59 21.19 -6.72
CA ASN A 248 -1.22 21.26 -6.18
C ASN A 248 -1.06 21.26 -4.63
N LEU A 249 -1.69 20.27 -3.96
CA LEU A 249 -1.54 20.00 -2.53
C LEU A 249 -0.27 19.17 -2.32
N GLU A 250 0.47 19.42 -1.24
CA GLU A 250 1.61 18.57 -0.87
C GLU A 250 1.14 17.13 -0.55
N LYS A 251 -0.04 17.02 0.06
CA LYS A 251 -0.66 15.73 0.37
C LYS A 251 -2.15 15.76 -0.01
N PRO A 252 -2.50 15.36 -1.25
CA PRO A 252 -3.89 15.22 -1.64
C PRO A 252 -4.62 14.21 -0.75
N PRO A 253 -5.94 14.42 -0.47
CA PRO A 253 -6.70 13.47 0.32
C PRO A 253 -6.76 12.07 -0.30
N SER A 254 -6.60 11.09 0.55
CA SER A 254 -6.72 9.67 0.22
C SER A 254 -8.17 9.22 0.07
N ILE A 255 -8.36 7.96 -0.33
CA ILE A 255 -9.70 7.34 -0.37
C ILE A 255 -10.35 7.35 1.01
N SER A 256 -9.57 7.12 2.08
CA SER A 256 -10.09 7.09 3.45
C SER A 256 -10.65 8.44 3.87
N GLU A 257 -9.90 9.52 3.62
CA GLU A 257 -10.32 10.89 3.94
C GLU A 257 -11.54 11.32 3.13
N MET A 258 -11.66 10.84 1.89
CA MET A 258 -12.87 11.07 1.09
C MET A 258 -14.10 10.29 1.61
N ASN A 259 -13.90 9.10 2.19
CA ASN A 259 -14.97 8.37 2.86
C ASN A 259 -15.38 9.06 4.17
N ASP A 260 -14.41 9.61 4.93
CA ASP A 260 -14.69 10.41 6.13
C ASP A 260 -15.51 11.65 5.77
N LEU A 261 -15.15 12.32 4.66
CA LEU A 261 -15.95 13.44 4.12
C LEU A 261 -17.37 12.99 3.76
N ALA A 262 -17.52 11.86 3.09
CA ALA A 262 -18.84 11.34 2.72
C ALA A 262 -19.72 11.08 3.96
N GLN A 263 -19.14 10.50 5.02
CA GLN A 263 -19.85 10.30 6.28
C GLN A 263 -20.23 11.62 6.94
N ALA A 264 -19.34 12.61 6.94
CA ALA A 264 -19.65 13.93 7.47
C ALA A 264 -20.78 14.61 6.67
N MET A 265 -20.77 14.50 5.35
CA MET A 265 -21.85 15.02 4.49
C MET A 265 -23.19 14.32 4.78
N ASP A 266 -23.19 13.00 5.00
CA ASP A 266 -24.38 12.24 5.39
C ASP A 266 -24.93 12.73 6.75
N MET A 267 -24.07 12.87 7.75
CA MET A 267 -24.42 13.34 9.09
C MET A 267 -24.98 14.77 9.10
N MET A 268 -24.42 15.64 8.27
CA MET A 268 -24.82 17.06 8.19
C MET A 268 -25.96 17.30 7.21
N GLY A 269 -26.38 16.29 6.44
CA GLY A 269 -27.39 16.42 5.41
C GLY A 269 -26.96 17.30 4.22
N TRP A 270 -25.64 17.38 3.93
CA TRP A 270 -25.12 18.18 2.84
C TRP A 270 -25.16 17.41 1.52
N PRO A 271 -25.97 17.83 0.53
CA PRO A 271 -25.96 17.17 -0.78
C PRO A 271 -24.71 17.48 -1.60
N VAL A 272 -24.12 18.66 -1.38
CA VAL A 272 -22.87 19.18 -1.95
C VAL A 272 -22.20 20.11 -0.94
N LEU A 273 -20.94 20.45 -1.19
CA LEU A 273 -20.22 21.45 -0.41
C LEU A 273 -20.42 22.84 -1.01
N VAL A 274 -20.43 23.84 -0.15
CA VAL A 274 -20.48 25.28 -0.50
C VAL A 274 -19.29 26.00 0.13
N PRO A 275 -18.88 27.19 -0.36
CA PRO A 275 -17.70 27.90 0.16
C PRO A 275 -17.75 28.21 1.66
N GLU A 276 -18.96 28.38 2.21
CA GLU A 276 -19.21 28.74 3.61
C GLU A 276 -18.79 27.62 4.59
N VAL A 277 -18.76 26.37 4.14
CA VAL A 277 -18.38 25.22 4.99
C VAL A 277 -16.89 24.91 4.95
N SER A 278 -16.06 25.70 4.27
CA SER A 278 -14.62 25.48 4.13
C SER A 278 -13.91 25.19 5.47
N GLU A 279 -14.21 25.98 6.52
CA GLU A 279 -13.64 25.81 7.85
C GLU A 279 -14.11 24.56 8.59
N LEU A 280 -15.27 24.01 8.22
CA LEU A 280 -15.82 22.78 8.81
C LEU A 280 -15.26 21.52 8.13
N VAL A 281 -14.83 21.64 6.88
CA VAL A 281 -14.43 20.52 6.04
C VAL A 281 -12.91 20.31 6.02
N TYR A 282 -12.12 21.40 6.16
CA TYR A 282 -10.65 21.26 6.07
C TYR A 282 -10.04 20.27 7.09
N PRO A 283 -10.55 20.09 8.34
CA PRO A 283 -9.98 19.11 9.26
C PRO A 283 -10.03 17.67 8.76
N LEU A 284 -11.00 17.35 7.90
CA LEU A 284 -11.14 16.04 7.27
C LEU A 284 -10.12 15.85 6.14
N LEU A 285 -9.81 16.90 5.39
CA LEU A 285 -9.11 16.84 4.12
C LEU A 285 -7.63 17.25 4.20
N VAL A 286 -7.28 18.15 5.13
CA VAL A 286 -5.94 18.73 5.23
C VAL A 286 -5.13 18.04 6.30
N LYS A 287 -3.95 17.55 5.94
CA LYS A 287 -3.02 16.89 6.87
C LYS A 287 -1.67 17.63 7.01
N ARG A 288 -1.50 18.73 6.29
CA ARG A 288 -0.29 19.56 6.35
C ARG A 288 -0.62 21.02 6.47
N THR A 289 0.16 21.74 7.31
CA THR A 289 -0.04 23.18 7.55
C THR A 289 0.06 24.02 6.28
N LYS A 290 0.93 23.64 5.35
CA LYS A 290 1.06 24.37 4.07
C LYS A 290 -0.18 24.24 3.19
N ASP A 291 -0.81 23.07 3.21
CA ASP A 291 -2.05 22.84 2.46
C ASP A 291 -3.24 23.56 3.11
N LEU A 292 -3.20 23.80 4.42
CA LEU A 292 -4.23 24.56 5.13
C LEU A 292 -4.37 25.98 4.54
N GLY A 293 -3.26 26.66 4.27
CA GLY A 293 -3.27 27.98 3.63
C GLY A 293 -3.95 28.00 2.26
N LYS A 294 -3.97 26.85 1.55
CA LYS A 294 -4.57 26.70 0.22
C LYS A 294 -6.06 26.33 0.24
N MET A 295 -6.62 25.92 1.38
CA MET A 295 -7.98 25.42 1.47
C MET A 295 -8.86 26.19 2.47
N ARG A 296 -8.26 26.99 3.34
CA ARG A 296 -8.97 27.63 4.44
C ARG A 296 -9.82 28.82 4.01
N THR A 297 -9.37 29.59 3.00
CA THR A 297 -10.13 30.76 2.56
C THR A 297 -11.29 30.36 1.66
N LYS A 298 -12.41 31.08 1.79
CA LYS A 298 -13.61 30.84 0.99
C LYS A 298 -13.33 30.92 -0.52
N GLU A 299 -12.49 31.86 -0.93
CA GLU A 299 -12.13 32.09 -2.33
C GLU A 299 -11.35 30.89 -2.90
N GLN A 300 -10.38 30.39 -2.17
CA GLN A 300 -9.57 29.23 -2.59
C GLN A 300 -10.42 27.95 -2.61
N PHE A 301 -11.24 27.77 -1.59
CA PHE A 301 -12.16 26.63 -1.54
C PHE A 301 -13.20 26.71 -2.67
N ALA A 302 -13.74 27.91 -2.99
CA ALA A 302 -14.61 28.12 -4.13
C ALA A 302 -13.93 27.77 -5.47
N ALA A 303 -12.65 28.07 -5.64
CA ALA A 303 -11.89 27.68 -6.84
C ALA A 303 -11.81 26.15 -6.99
N ILE A 304 -11.57 25.42 -5.89
CA ILE A 304 -11.57 23.94 -5.87
C ILE A 304 -12.95 23.41 -6.20
N LEU A 305 -14.02 23.98 -5.60
CA LEU A 305 -15.39 23.59 -5.90
C LEU A 305 -15.76 23.85 -7.37
N GLY A 306 -15.35 24.99 -7.93
CA GLY A 306 -15.56 25.27 -9.34
C GLY A 306 -14.91 24.21 -10.26
N SER A 307 -13.69 23.77 -9.93
CA SER A 307 -13.05 22.67 -10.64
C SER A 307 -13.80 21.35 -10.43
N ALA A 308 -14.26 21.06 -9.22
CA ALA A 308 -15.05 19.86 -8.92
C ALA A 308 -16.35 19.82 -9.73
N PHE A 309 -17.06 20.95 -9.84
CA PHE A 309 -18.26 21.02 -10.65
C PHE A 309 -18.00 20.85 -12.14
N LYS A 310 -16.85 21.33 -12.67
CA LYS A 310 -16.44 21.03 -14.06
C LYS A 310 -16.28 19.53 -14.27
N TYR A 311 -15.52 18.85 -13.39
CA TYR A 311 -15.39 17.39 -13.45
C TYR A 311 -16.73 16.65 -13.32
N LEU A 312 -17.62 17.14 -12.44
CA LEU A 312 -18.94 16.55 -12.27
C LEU A 312 -19.79 16.64 -13.54
N ILE A 313 -19.76 17.77 -14.23
CA ILE A 313 -20.48 17.97 -15.49
C ILE A 313 -19.93 17.08 -16.60
N GLU A 314 -18.59 16.95 -16.69
CA GLU A 314 -17.95 16.05 -17.65
C GLU A 314 -18.34 14.58 -17.40
N MET A 315 -18.41 14.19 -16.13
CA MET A 315 -18.80 12.82 -15.74
C MET A 315 -20.29 12.54 -15.92
N ALA A 316 -21.13 13.52 -15.62
CA ALA A 316 -22.57 13.38 -15.56
C ALA A 316 -23.31 14.69 -15.95
N PRO A 317 -23.38 15.02 -17.22
CA PRO A 317 -23.90 16.32 -17.71
C PRO A 317 -25.33 16.68 -17.24
N GLY A 318 -26.15 15.68 -16.96
CA GLY A 318 -27.54 15.89 -16.51
C GLY A 318 -27.71 16.25 -15.03
N ILE A 319 -26.64 16.18 -14.22
CA ILE A 319 -26.71 16.39 -12.76
C ILE A 319 -26.77 17.89 -12.40
N TRP A 320 -26.01 18.73 -13.12
CA TRP A 320 -25.79 20.13 -12.77
C TRP A 320 -27.11 20.95 -12.66
N PRO A 321 -28.02 20.93 -13.65
CA PRO A 321 -29.24 21.72 -13.57
C PRO A 321 -30.12 21.39 -12.35
N THR A 322 -30.05 20.13 -11.92
CA THR A 322 -30.81 19.67 -10.75
C THR A 322 -30.17 20.09 -9.44
N LEU A 323 -28.83 20.03 -9.36
CA LEU A 323 -28.07 20.48 -8.19
C LEU A 323 -28.25 21.98 -7.94
N VAL A 324 -28.19 22.82 -8.97
CA VAL A 324 -28.41 24.26 -8.86
C VAL A 324 -29.85 24.57 -8.38
N LYS A 325 -30.80 23.80 -8.87
CA LYS A 325 -32.21 23.96 -8.43
C LYS A 325 -32.43 23.60 -6.96
N GLU A 326 -31.76 22.54 -6.48
CA GLU A 326 -31.82 22.06 -5.09
C GLU A 326 -30.97 22.91 -4.13
N THR A 327 -29.91 23.56 -4.64
CA THR A 327 -28.95 24.36 -3.86
C THR A 327 -28.67 25.67 -4.59
N PRO A 328 -29.53 26.69 -4.45
CA PRO A 328 -29.41 27.94 -5.22
C PRO A 328 -28.13 28.72 -5.02
N SER A 329 -27.43 28.53 -3.90
CA SER A 329 -26.10 29.11 -3.66
C SER A 329 -25.01 28.65 -4.64
N LEU A 330 -25.28 27.59 -5.40
CA LEU A 330 -24.39 27.12 -6.47
C LEU A 330 -24.47 27.91 -7.76
N ASP A 331 -25.48 28.78 -7.90
CA ASP A 331 -25.69 29.58 -9.12
C ASP A 331 -24.46 30.48 -9.43
N VAL A 332 -23.74 30.88 -8.40
CA VAL A 332 -22.44 31.62 -8.54
C VAL A 332 -21.43 30.86 -9.41
N PHE A 333 -21.49 29.55 -9.42
CA PHE A 333 -20.56 28.71 -10.23
C PHE A 333 -21.03 28.58 -11.68
N THR A 334 -22.26 28.85 -12.01
CA THR A 334 -22.79 28.76 -13.38
C THR A 334 -22.01 29.68 -14.31
N GLN A 335 -21.66 30.89 -13.88
CA GLN A 335 -20.84 31.83 -14.66
C GLN A 335 -19.40 31.35 -14.87
N VAL A 336 -18.83 30.55 -13.95
CA VAL A 336 -17.49 29.97 -14.05
C VAL A 336 -17.46 28.80 -15.02
N LEU A 337 -18.58 28.09 -15.16
CA LEU A 337 -18.71 26.92 -16.02
C LEU A 337 -18.89 27.29 -17.50
N ASP A 338 -19.44 28.46 -17.79
CA ASP A 338 -19.58 29.02 -19.15
C ASP A 338 -18.25 29.54 -19.72
N GLN A 339 -17.19 29.67 -18.91
CA GLN A 339 -15.87 30.04 -19.38
C GLN A 339 -15.16 28.83 -20.01
N PRO A 340 -14.45 29.03 -21.15
CA PRO A 340 -13.66 27.94 -21.73
C PRO A 340 -12.66 27.41 -20.67
N PRO A 341 -12.30 26.11 -20.74
CA PRO A 341 -11.38 25.51 -19.78
C PRO A 341 -10.11 26.36 -19.73
N VAL A 342 -9.77 26.86 -18.54
CA VAL A 342 -8.47 27.47 -18.31
C VAL A 342 -7.46 26.39 -18.58
N THR A 343 -6.73 26.51 -19.69
CA THR A 343 -5.58 25.66 -19.98
C THR A 343 -4.61 25.90 -18.83
N ILE A 344 -4.54 24.95 -17.91
CA ILE A 344 -3.50 24.94 -16.89
C ILE A 344 -2.22 24.65 -17.67
N THR A 345 -1.50 25.70 -18.03
CA THR A 345 -0.14 25.58 -18.54
C THR A 345 0.63 24.81 -17.45
N PRO A 346 1.28 23.68 -17.76
CA PRO A 346 2.18 23.06 -16.81
C PRO A 346 3.16 24.15 -16.33
N PRO A 347 3.63 24.11 -15.06
CA PRO A 347 4.59 25.08 -14.58
C PRO A 347 5.70 25.15 -15.60
N VAL A 348 6.00 26.38 -16.07
CA VAL A 348 7.07 26.68 -17.01
C VAL A 348 8.30 25.93 -16.51
N GLU A 349 8.78 25.00 -17.32
CA GLU A 349 10.09 24.40 -17.13
C GLU A 349 11.06 25.55 -16.93
N LEU A 350 11.81 25.50 -15.85
CA LEU A 350 12.84 26.47 -15.54
C LEU A 350 13.66 26.67 -16.81
N GLU A 351 13.68 27.93 -17.31
CA GLU A 351 14.52 28.35 -18.42
C GLU A 351 15.90 27.74 -18.23
N GLU A 352 16.30 26.94 -19.19
CA GLU A 352 17.69 26.53 -19.36
C GLU A 352 18.55 27.80 -19.28
N ILE A 353 19.38 27.87 -18.27
CA ILE A 353 20.47 28.89 -18.23
C ILE A 353 21.39 28.51 -19.38
N GLU A 354 21.18 29.17 -20.53
CA GLU A 354 22.16 29.18 -21.60
C GLU A 354 23.45 29.78 -21.06
N GLY A 355 24.50 29.00 -21.09
CA GLY A 355 25.85 29.52 -20.89
C GLY A 355 26.78 28.63 -20.06
N HIS A 356 26.94 27.38 -20.44
CA HIS A 356 28.22 26.70 -20.24
C HIS A 356 28.43 25.69 -21.36
N GLU A 357 29.43 25.97 -22.20
CA GLU A 357 29.92 25.03 -23.20
C GLU A 357 30.31 23.70 -22.56
N PRO A 358 30.00 22.58 -23.20
CA PRO A 358 30.44 21.27 -22.69
C PRO A 358 31.93 21.12 -22.95
N HIS A 359 32.74 21.18 -21.90
CA HIS A 359 34.09 20.67 -21.97
C HIS A 359 34.09 19.21 -22.35
N SER A 360 34.56 18.91 -23.55
CA SER A 360 34.83 17.58 -24.06
C SER A 360 35.81 16.85 -23.15
N PHE A 361 35.33 15.88 -22.36
CA PHE A 361 36.21 14.87 -21.79
C PHE A 361 36.52 13.81 -22.88
N LEU A 362 37.65 14.05 -23.57
CA LEU A 362 38.32 13.04 -24.33
C LEU A 362 38.90 12.01 -23.34
N ALA A 363 38.52 10.78 -23.51
CA ALA A 363 39.13 9.64 -22.81
C ALA A 363 40.62 9.54 -23.20
N PRO A 364 41.56 9.30 -22.28
CA PRO A 364 42.94 9.03 -22.63
C PRO A 364 43.07 7.68 -23.32
N ALA A 365 43.80 7.70 -24.42
CA ALA A 365 44.22 6.50 -25.18
C ALA A 365 45.07 5.55 -24.31
N PRO A 366 45.06 4.23 -24.62
CA PRO A 366 45.86 3.27 -23.87
C PRO A 366 47.37 3.48 -24.12
N ALA A 367 48.13 3.59 -23.06
CA ALA A 367 49.57 3.67 -23.11
C ALA A 367 50.20 2.31 -23.47
N GLU A 368 51.14 2.35 -24.36
CA GLU A 368 51.94 1.24 -24.86
C GLU A 368 52.76 0.55 -23.75
N ILE A 369 52.84 -0.76 -23.86
CA ILE A 369 53.67 -1.64 -23.04
C ILE A 369 55.14 -1.40 -23.40
N GLY A 370 55.93 -0.92 -22.47
CA GLY A 370 57.38 -0.88 -22.54
C GLY A 370 57.97 -1.89 -21.57
N ASP A 371 58.72 -2.84 -22.14
CA ASP A 371 59.53 -3.84 -21.45
C ASP A 371 60.61 -3.20 -20.56
N GLY A 372 60.84 -3.74 -19.38
CA GLY A 372 61.97 -3.36 -18.54
C GLY A 372 62.03 -4.14 -17.23
N LEU A 373 62.71 -5.23 -17.28
CA LEU A 373 63.28 -6.03 -16.18
C LEU A 373 63.67 -5.25 -14.92
N GLU A 374 63.37 -5.73 -13.71
CA GLU A 374 64.38 -6.27 -12.77
C GLU A 374 63.76 -6.76 -11.44
N GLN A 375 64.32 -7.86 -11.02
CA GLN A 375 64.02 -8.64 -9.83
C GLN A 375 64.47 -7.90 -8.56
N GLN A 376 63.81 -8.05 -7.43
CA GLN A 376 64.32 -8.73 -6.23
C GLN A 376 63.28 -8.75 -5.07
N PRO A 377 63.36 -9.75 -4.18
CA PRO A 377 62.35 -10.10 -3.20
C PRO A 377 62.67 -9.55 -1.80
N HIS A 378 61.64 -9.18 -1.04
CA HIS A 378 61.80 -9.06 0.43
C HIS A 378 60.66 -9.77 1.17
N THR A 379 61.07 -10.87 1.70
CA THR A 379 60.86 -11.52 3.02
C THR A 379 59.63 -11.07 3.85
N LEU A 380 58.88 -12.11 4.17
CA LEU A 380 57.96 -12.25 5.28
C LEU A 380 58.59 -11.86 6.63
N GLU A 381 57.88 -11.08 7.44
CA GLU A 381 57.99 -11.16 8.88
C GLU A 381 56.60 -11.33 9.51
N VAL A 382 56.47 -12.48 10.15
CA VAL A 382 55.42 -12.87 11.08
C VAL A 382 55.78 -12.28 12.43
N VAL A 383 54.90 -11.47 13.02
CA VAL A 383 54.98 -11.15 14.45
C VAL A 383 53.72 -11.67 15.13
N ASN A 384 53.89 -12.78 15.83
CA ASN A 384 53.08 -13.23 16.95
C ASN A 384 53.42 -12.41 18.21
N ALA A 385 52.39 -12.06 19.00
CA ALA A 385 52.34 -12.01 20.47
C ALA A 385 51.31 -10.94 20.89
N LYS A 386 50.44 -11.15 21.73
CA LYS A 386 50.03 -11.92 22.92
C LYS A 386 48.58 -11.78 23.14
#